data_4fceba24deae644eb74ce62a1d7958e9
#
_entry.id   4fceba24deae644eb74ce62a1d7958e9
#
_cell.length_a   1.000
_cell.length_b   1.000
_cell.length_c   1.000
_cell.angle_alpha   90.00
_cell.angle_beta   90.00
_cell.angle_gamma   90.00
#
_symmetry.space_group_name_H-M   'P 1'
#
loop_
_entity.id
_entity.type
_entity.pdbx_description
1 polymer ?
#
loop_
_entity_poly.entity_id
_entity_poly.type
_entity_poly.pdbx_seq_one_letter_code
_entity_poly.pdbx_strand_id
1 'polypeptide(L)'
;MQDASNSIDISLAGLDTAEWKDKLIAQAQENGLYEPLGKNHFATFIDEKSTLLVTFETVQGIRTLSENAQPFGFDMVKAQGWSHLCIISDGDTWFRDSRVYGFFDHLIDDGFFEEFDKVVFYGAGPCGYAAAAYSVAAPGATVVAVQPQATLDARMTEWDDRFTHMRRTSFTNRFGYAPDMLDAADRAYVIYDPRQTLDAMHSALFARANVSRLRMPGMGDALQTRLVEMNILYRILSLAGVGKLSEQAFYRMYRARRDNVSYLRRMRSRLDGDERPYLNMLACRNVTSRMHAPQFRRRLVALEKQAEAGDFRPPPALL
;
A
#
# COMPACT_ATOMS: atom_id res chain seq x y z
N MET A 1 -17.11 5.07 36.70
CA MET A 1 -17.02 5.08 35.26
C MET A 1 -16.05 3.97 34.91
N GLN A 2 -16.57 2.82 34.46
CA GLN A 2 -15.73 1.75 33.95
C GLN A 2 -15.21 2.23 32.59
N ASP A 3 -13.88 2.32 32.45
CA ASP A 3 -13.23 2.41 31.15
C ASP A 3 -13.66 1.15 30.35
N ALA A 4 -14.62 1.33 29.47
CA ALA A 4 -14.87 0.35 28.44
C ALA A 4 -13.63 0.38 27.53
N SER A 5 -12.68 -0.55 27.74
CA SER A 5 -11.62 -0.77 26.77
C SER A 5 -12.30 -1.09 25.44
N ASN A 6 -12.12 -0.19 24.48
CA ASN A 6 -12.73 -0.32 23.17
C ASN A 6 -12.30 -1.68 22.60
N SER A 7 -13.22 -2.53 22.20
CA SER A 7 -12.91 -3.92 21.76
C SER A 7 -11.91 -3.94 20.59
N ILE A 8 -11.83 -2.84 19.84
CA ILE A 8 -10.84 -2.63 18.76
C ILE A 8 -9.39 -2.68 19.29
N ASP A 9 -9.14 -2.42 20.58
CA ASP A 9 -7.78 -2.43 21.16
C ASP A 9 -7.26 -3.84 21.46
N ILE A 10 -8.11 -4.85 21.35
CA ILE A 10 -7.73 -6.24 21.63
C ILE A 10 -6.97 -6.82 20.42
N SER A 11 -5.72 -7.19 20.63
CA SER A 11 -4.90 -7.86 19.61
C SER A 11 -5.47 -9.22 19.20
N LEU A 12 -5.45 -9.50 17.90
CA LEU A 12 -5.84 -10.77 17.30
C LEU A 12 -4.61 -11.62 16.90
N ALA A 13 -3.41 -11.20 17.28
CA ALA A 13 -2.17 -11.90 16.95
C ALA A 13 -2.10 -13.27 17.66
N GLY A 14 -1.51 -14.25 16.98
CA GLY A 14 -1.31 -15.60 17.53
C GLY A 14 -2.53 -16.54 17.49
N LEU A 15 -3.69 -16.04 17.09
CA LEU A 15 -4.90 -16.86 16.93
C LEU A 15 -4.82 -17.73 15.66
N ASP A 16 -5.48 -18.87 15.66
CA ASP A 16 -5.68 -19.60 14.41
C ASP A 16 -6.63 -18.83 13.45
N THR A 17 -6.85 -19.33 12.25
CA THR A 17 -7.63 -18.58 11.24
C THR A 17 -9.12 -18.50 11.59
N ALA A 18 -9.67 -19.54 12.20
CA ALA A 18 -11.09 -19.57 12.58
C ALA A 18 -11.35 -18.65 13.78
N GLU A 19 -10.56 -18.80 14.84
CA GLU A 19 -10.63 -17.94 16.04
C GLU A 19 -10.37 -16.47 15.70
N TRP A 20 -9.40 -16.20 14.82
CA TRP A 20 -9.11 -14.86 14.35
C TRP A 20 -10.33 -14.23 13.67
N LYS A 21 -10.96 -14.98 12.76
CA LYS A 21 -12.14 -14.51 12.02
C LYS A 21 -13.30 -14.25 12.96
N ASP A 22 -13.59 -15.18 13.88
CA ASP A 22 -14.70 -15.04 14.83
C ASP A 22 -14.52 -13.81 15.73
N LYS A 23 -13.31 -13.56 16.20
CA LYS A 23 -13.02 -12.38 17.03
C LYS A 23 -13.06 -11.07 16.22
N LEU A 24 -12.58 -11.08 14.98
CA LEU A 24 -12.69 -9.90 14.12
C LEU A 24 -14.16 -9.57 13.83
N ILE A 25 -14.99 -10.59 13.58
CA ILE A 25 -16.44 -10.44 13.40
C ILE A 25 -17.07 -9.83 14.66
N ALA A 26 -16.74 -10.34 15.83
CA ALA A 26 -17.26 -9.82 17.09
C ALA A 26 -16.86 -8.35 17.30
N GLN A 27 -15.59 -7.98 17.04
CA GLN A 27 -15.12 -6.60 17.11
C GLN A 27 -15.88 -5.68 16.13
N ALA A 28 -16.12 -6.15 14.89
CA ALA A 28 -16.87 -5.39 13.91
C ALA A 28 -18.33 -5.19 14.29
N GLN A 29 -18.99 -6.25 14.81
CA GLN A 29 -20.39 -6.19 15.23
C GLN A 29 -20.61 -5.30 16.48
N GLU A 30 -19.63 -5.25 17.37
CA GLU A 30 -19.69 -4.42 18.58
C GLU A 30 -19.52 -2.92 18.26
N ASN A 31 -18.75 -2.57 17.21
CA ASN A 31 -18.41 -1.19 16.87
C ASN A 31 -19.05 -0.70 15.57
N GLY A 32 -19.90 -1.52 14.95
CA GLY A 32 -20.53 -1.19 13.67
C GLY A 32 -21.19 -2.40 13.01
N LEU A 33 -20.66 -2.84 11.85
CA LEU A 33 -21.30 -3.88 11.03
C LEU A 33 -20.29 -4.92 10.56
N TYR A 34 -20.75 -6.18 10.49
CA TYR A 34 -20.16 -7.27 9.72
C TYR A 34 -21.14 -7.73 8.65
N GLU A 35 -20.68 -7.86 7.41
CA GLU A 35 -21.49 -8.33 6.28
C GLU A 35 -20.76 -9.44 5.52
N PRO A 36 -21.32 -10.68 5.43
CA PRO A 36 -20.75 -11.75 4.62
C PRO A 36 -21.00 -11.52 3.13
N LEU A 37 -19.96 -11.51 2.32
CA LEU A 37 -20.01 -11.30 0.87
C LEU A 37 -19.72 -12.60 0.11
N GLY A 38 -20.51 -13.63 0.37
CA GLY A 38 -20.36 -14.96 -0.21
C GLY A 38 -19.32 -15.81 0.53
N LYS A 39 -18.61 -16.69 -0.23
CA LYS A 39 -17.73 -17.70 0.39
C LYS A 39 -16.37 -17.12 0.79
N ASN A 40 -15.82 -16.25 -0.07
CA ASN A 40 -14.42 -15.83 0.00
C ASN A 40 -14.26 -14.35 0.39
N HIS A 41 -15.36 -13.64 0.67
CA HIS A 41 -15.28 -12.22 1.02
C HIS A 41 -16.21 -11.91 2.19
N PHE A 42 -15.87 -10.88 2.92
CA PHE A 42 -16.73 -10.24 3.90
C PHE A 42 -16.33 -8.78 4.08
N ALA A 43 -17.24 -7.97 4.59
CA ALA A 43 -16.99 -6.59 4.94
C ALA A 43 -17.10 -6.40 6.45
N THR A 44 -16.28 -5.48 6.98
CA THR A 44 -16.41 -4.96 8.34
C THR A 44 -16.48 -3.45 8.27
N PHE A 45 -17.37 -2.87 9.04
CA PHE A 45 -17.52 -1.42 9.14
C PHE A 45 -17.45 -0.99 10.60
N ILE A 46 -16.71 0.07 10.89
CA ILE A 46 -16.62 0.74 12.19
C ILE A 46 -17.04 2.18 11.96
N ASP A 47 -18.04 2.61 12.72
CA ASP A 47 -18.61 3.94 12.59
C ASP A 47 -18.11 4.84 13.71
N GLU A 48 -17.42 5.94 13.34
CA GLU A 48 -16.85 6.90 14.31
C GLU A 48 -17.11 8.35 13.90
N LYS A 49 -16.55 8.80 12.76
CA LYS A 49 -16.63 10.19 12.29
C LYS A 49 -16.91 10.31 10.80
N SER A 50 -17.04 11.56 10.34
CA SER A 50 -17.36 11.91 8.96
C SER A 50 -16.25 11.71 7.93
N THR A 51 -15.09 11.18 8.31
CA THR A 51 -14.07 10.73 7.35
C THR A 51 -14.08 9.22 7.28
N LEU A 52 -14.40 8.67 6.12
CA LEU A 52 -14.40 7.24 5.86
C LEU A 52 -13.10 6.79 5.19
N LEU A 53 -12.44 5.79 5.77
CA LEU A 53 -11.40 5.04 5.10
C LEU A 53 -11.97 3.72 4.58
N VAL A 54 -11.93 3.51 3.28
CA VAL A 54 -12.30 2.23 2.64
C VAL A 54 -11.02 1.49 2.30
N THR A 55 -10.80 0.31 2.91
CA THR A 55 -9.64 -0.53 2.60
C THR A 55 -10.06 -1.83 1.94
N PHE A 56 -9.19 -2.31 1.06
CA PHE A 56 -9.25 -3.66 0.53
C PHE A 56 -8.05 -4.44 1.09
N GLU A 57 -8.32 -5.56 1.71
CA GLU A 57 -7.30 -6.36 2.39
C GLU A 57 -7.51 -7.85 2.17
N THR A 58 -6.49 -8.65 2.39
CA THR A 58 -6.61 -10.11 2.40
C THR A 58 -6.42 -10.63 3.83
N VAL A 59 -7.07 -11.75 4.17
CA VAL A 59 -6.87 -12.42 5.46
C VAL A 59 -5.40 -12.65 5.74
N GLN A 60 -4.65 -13.15 4.75
CA GLN A 60 -3.21 -13.38 4.89
C GLN A 60 -2.45 -12.07 5.06
N GLY A 61 -2.80 -11.00 4.31
CA GLY A 61 -2.16 -9.70 4.39
C GLY A 61 -2.31 -9.08 5.78
N ILE A 62 -3.54 -9.07 6.32
CA ILE A 62 -3.83 -8.56 7.67
C ILE A 62 -2.99 -9.30 8.71
N ARG A 63 -2.99 -10.63 8.68
CA ARG A 63 -2.30 -11.47 9.68
C ARG A 63 -0.77 -11.41 9.60
N THR A 64 -0.20 -11.01 8.45
CA THR A 64 1.25 -10.94 8.25
C THR A 64 1.83 -9.53 8.40
N LEU A 65 1.07 -8.48 8.07
CA LEU A 65 1.57 -7.11 8.03
C LEU A 65 1.23 -6.30 9.28
N SER A 66 0.16 -6.66 9.99
CA SER A 66 -0.25 -6.01 11.22
C SER A 66 0.31 -6.75 12.43
N GLU A 67 0.97 -6.03 13.34
CA GLU A 67 1.47 -6.59 14.62
C GLU A 67 0.33 -7.17 15.48
N ASN A 68 -0.84 -6.56 15.41
CA ASN A 68 -2.03 -6.99 16.12
C ASN A 68 -2.92 -7.94 15.30
N ALA A 69 -2.52 -8.30 14.09
CA ALA A 69 -3.33 -9.06 13.14
C ALA A 69 -4.73 -8.45 12.93
N GLN A 70 -4.84 -7.14 12.94
CA GLN A 70 -6.07 -6.38 12.71
C GLN A 70 -6.03 -5.69 11.34
N PRO A 71 -7.18 -5.41 10.70
CA PRO A 71 -7.24 -4.60 9.49
C PRO A 71 -6.48 -3.29 9.65
N PHE A 72 -5.78 -2.88 8.61
CA PHE A 72 -4.91 -1.71 8.64
C PHE A 72 -5.65 -0.42 9.08
N GLY A 73 -6.91 -0.29 8.68
CA GLY A 73 -7.72 0.88 9.03
C GLY A 73 -8.03 1.01 10.53
N PHE A 74 -7.94 -0.05 11.32
CA PHE A 74 -8.16 0.01 12.77
C PHE A 74 -7.17 0.97 13.45
N ASP A 75 -5.92 1.03 12.98
CA ASP A 75 -4.94 2.01 13.48
C ASP A 75 -5.35 3.45 13.14
N MET A 76 -6.02 3.68 11.98
CA MET A 76 -6.55 4.99 11.61
C MET A 76 -7.78 5.35 12.45
N VAL A 77 -8.66 4.39 12.75
CA VAL A 77 -9.78 4.58 13.70
C VAL A 77 -9.23 5.05 15.05
N LYS A 78 -8.28 4.30 15.63
CA LYS A 78 -7.66 4.62 16.93
C LYS A 78 -6.95 5.98 16.94
N ALA A 79 -6.18 6.29 15.90
CA ALA A 79 -5.33 7.48 15.86
C ALA A 79 -6.06 8.75 15.42
N GLN A 80 -7.07 8.66 14.55
CA GLN A 80 -7.75 9.79 13.93
C GLN A 80 -9.26 9.83 14.24
N GLY A 81 -9.82 8.74 14.76
CA GLY A 81 -11.26 8.56 14.95
C GLY A 81 -11.99 8.54 13.61
N TRP A 82 -11.42 7.98 12.56
CA TRP A 82 -12.09 7.83 11.27
C TRP A 82 -13.03 6.63 11.29
N SER A 83 -14.10 6.69 10.52
CA SER A 83 -14.87 5.50 10.19
C SER A 83 -14.08 4.62 9.22
N HIS A 84 -14.28 3.32 9.28
CA HIS A 84 -13.52 2.37 8.48
C HIS A 84 -14.40 1.28 7.90
N LEU A 85 -14.43 1.19 6.57
CA LEU A 85 -15.02 0.08 5.82
C LEU A 85 -13.89 -0.77 5.24
N CYS A 86 -13.78 -2.02 5.67
CA CYS A 86 -12.79 -2.97 5.14
C CYS A 86 -13.47 -4.08 4.36
N ILE A 87 -13.09 -4.23 3.09
CA ILE A 87 -13.49 -5.37 2.28
C ILE A 87 -12.36 -6.39 2.33
N ILE A 88 -12.64 -7.56 2.89
CA ILE A 88 -11.63 -8.59 3.15
C ILE A 88 -11.86 -9.78 2.23
N SER A 89 -10.79 -10.23 1.55
CA SER A 89 -10.82 -11.46 0.77
C SER A 89 -10.03 -12.59 1.46
N ASP A 90 -10.59 -13.77 1.42
CA ASP A 90 -9.92 -15.02 1.80
C ASP A 90 -9.45 -15.70 0.52
N GLY A 91 -8.19 -15.47 0.18
CA GLY A 91 -7.54 -15.92 -1.04
C GLY A 91 -7.34 -14.84 -2.10
N ASP A 92 -6.78 -15.26 -3.23
CA ASP A 92 -6.41 -14.39 -4.36
C ASP A 92 -7.60 -14.22 -5.31
N THR A 93 -8.55 -13.38 -4.93
CA THR A 93 -9.83 -13.19 -5.63
C THR A 93 -9.90 -11.94 -6.48
N TRP A 94 -9.02 -10.99 -6.24
CA TRP A 94 -9.03 -9.66 -6.88
C TRP A 94 -10.34 -8.90 -6.66
N PHE A 95 -11.14 -9.33 -5.69
CA PHE A 95 -12.47 -8.80 -5.42
C PHE A 95 -13.41 -8.87 -6.63
N ARG A 96 -13.13 -9.82 -7.57
CA ARG A 96 -13.90 -10.06 -8.79
C ARG A 96 -15.03 -11.07 -8.51
N ASP A 97 -15.99 -10.67 -7.68
CA ASP A 97 -17.12 -11.50 -7.25
C ASP A 97 -18.42 -10.70 -7.32
N SER A 98 -19.49 -11.32 -7.83
CA SER A 98 -20.81 -10.69 -7.94
C SER A 98 -21.37 -10.22 -6.60
N ARG A 99 -21.00 -10.88 -5.50
CA ARG A 99 -21.42 -10.48 -4.15
C ARG A 99 -20.74 -9.17 -3.73
N VAL A 100 -19.46 -8.99 -4.08
CA VAL A 100 -18.76 -7.72 -3.83
C VAL A 100 -19.36 -6.61 -4.69
N TYR A 101 -19.69 -6.90 -5.96
CA TYR A 101 -20.36 -5.91 -6.83
C TYR A 101 -21.71 -5.48 -6.26
N GLY A 102 -22.56 -6.46 -5.88
CA GLY A 102 -23.86 -6.19 -5.29
C GLY A 102 -23.80 -5.42 -3.97
N PHE A 103 -22.76 -5.67 -3.16
CA PHE A 103 -22.55 -4.92 -1.93
C PHE A 103 -22.28 -3.43 -2.22
N PHE A 104 -21.40 -3.13 -3.18
CA PHE A 104 -21.17 -1.73 -3.56
C PHE A 104 -22.39 -1.08 -4.21
N ASP A 105 -23.18 -1.84 -5.01
CA ASP A 105 -24.46 -1.32 -5.53
C ASP A 105 -25.39 -0.93 -4.41
N HIS A 106 -25.54 -1.79 -3.39
CA HIS A 106 -26.37 -1.51 -2.23
C HIS A 106 -25.90 -0.28 -1.45
N LEU A 107 -24.60 -0.13 -1.22
CA LEU A 107 -24.03 1.06 -0.58
C LEU A 107 -24.28 2.34 -1.38
N ILE A 108 -24.27 2.27 -2.72
CA ILE A 108 -24.59 3.40 -3.60
C ILE A 108 -26.09 3.72 -3.51
N ASP A 109 -26.93 2.71 -3.65
CA ASP A 109 -28.41 2.89 -3.66
C ASP A 109 -28.91 3.43 -2.33
N ASP A 110 -28.28 3.08 -1.21
CA ASP A 110 -28.61 3.55 0.13
C ASP A 110 -28.00 4.93 0.47
N GLY A 111 -27.17 5.51 -0.41
CA GLY A 111 -26.49 6.77 -0.15
C GLY A 111 -25.41 6.73 0.92
N PHE A 112 -24.90 5.53 1.25
CA PHE A 112 -23.93 5.33 2.34
C PHE A 112 -22.71 6.26 2.28
N PHE A 113 -22.14 6.47 1.09
CA PHE A 113 -20.96 7.32 0.94
C PHE A 113 -21.26 8.81 1.10
N GLU A 114 -22.52 9.22 0.96
CA GLU A 114 -22.96 10.61 1.11
C GLU A 114 -23.03 11.04 2.59
N GLU A 115 -23.02 10.09 3.52
CA GLU A 115 -22.97 10.35 4.96
C GLU A 115 -21.61 10.86 5.43
N PHE A 116 -20.59 10.79 4.58
CA PHE A 116 -19.20 11.15 4.93
C PHE A 116 -18.73 12.41 4.19
N ASP A 117 -18.13 13.33 4.94
CA ASP A 117 -17.50 14.54 4.38
C ASP A 117 -16.31 14.22 3.48
N LYS A 118 -15.59 13.13 3.78
CA LYS A 118 -14.41 12.66 3.04
C LYS A 118 -14.39 11.15 2.98
N VAL A 119 -14.13 10.63 1.77
CA VAL A 119 -13.93 9.21 1.54
C VAL A 119 -12.54 8.99 0.96
N VAL A 120 -11.77 8.09 1.57
CA VAL A 120 -10.43 7.70 1.13
C VAL A 120 -10.41 6.21 0.84
N PHE A 121 -10.09 5.83 -0.39
CA PHE A 121 -9.86 4.43 -0.76
C PHE A 121 -8.39 4.09 -0.68
N TYR A 122 -8.06 2.95 -0.08
CA TYR A 122 -6.69 2.49 0.05
C TYR A 122 -6.56 0.98 -0.21
N GLY A 123 -5.44 0.60 -0.87
CA GLY A 123 -5.04 -0.78 -1.05
C GLY A 123 -3.67 -0.92 -1.69
N ALA A 124 -3.11 -2.13 -1.67
CA ALA A 124 -1.81 -2.44 -2.25
C ALA A 124 -1.87 -3.72 -3.11
N GLY A 125 -1.16 -3.72 -4.24
CA GLY A 125 -1.21 -4.82 -5.21
C GLY A 125 -2.62 -5.08 -5.73
N PRO A 126 -3.14 -6.33 -5.66
CA PRO A 126 -4.53 -6.65 -6.00
C PRO A 126 -5.57 -5.83 -5.22
N CYS A 127 -5.27 -5.52 -3.96
CA CYS A 127 -6.09 -4.62 -3.14
C CYS A 127 -6.00 -3.18 -3.63
N GLY A 128 -4.86 -2.76 -4.20
CA GLY A 128 -4.68 -1.45 -4.84
C GLY A 128 -5.49 -1.33 -6.13
N TYR A 129 -5.54 -2.41 -6.93
CA TYR A 129 -6.47 -2.50 -8.05
C TYR A 129 -7.92 -2.29 -7.57
N ALA A 130 -8.34 -3.03 -6.53
CA ALA A 130 -9.70 -2.95 -6.02
C ALA A 130 -10.01 -1.54 -5.47
N ALA A 131 -9.10 -0.93 -4.69
CA ALA A 131 -9.27 0.43 -4.19
C ALA A 131 -9.51 1.45 -5.32
N ALA A 132 -8.76 1.34 -6.41
CA ALA A 132 -8.96 2.19 -7.58
C ALA A 132 -10.25 1.83 -8.35
N ALA A 133 -10.55 0.53 -8.52
CA ALA A 133 -11.69 0.06 -9.30
C ALA A 133 -13.04 0.39 -8.65
N TYR A 134 -13.13 0.25 -7.34
CA TYR A 134 -14.39 0.49 -6.60
C TYR A 134 -14.58 1.94 -6.13
N SER A 135 -13.58 2.80 -6.29
CA SER A 135 -13.68 4.21 -5.88
C SER A 135 -14.76 4.99 -6.64
N VAL A 136 -15.19 4.51 -7.79
CA VAL A 136 -16.32 5.09 -8.55
C VAL A 136 -17.62 5.09 -7.75
N ALA A 137 -17.76 4.23 -6.74
CA ALA A 137 -18.92 4.19 -5.86
C ALA A 137 -19.05 5.44 -4.98
N ALA A 138 -17.97 6.19 -4.76
CA ALA A 138 -17.97 7.42 -3.97
C ALA A 138 -17.38 8.57 -4.79
N PRO A 139 -18.18 9.24 -5.65
CA PRO A 139 -17.71 10.38 -6.42
C PRO A 139 -17.09 11.46 -5.54
N GLY A 140 -15.96 12.01 -5.96
CA GLY A 140 -15.18 12.96 -5.15
C GLY A 140 -14.24 12.33 -4.12
N ALA A 141 -14.13 11.00 -4.05
CA ALA A 141 -13.19 10.31 -3.16
C ALA A 141 -11.73 10.60 -3.51
N THR A 142 -10.87 10.42 -2.51
CA THR A 142 -9.42 10.37 -2.71
C THR A 142 -8.95 8.92 -2.74
N VAL A 143 -8.11 8.55 -3.70
CA VAL A 143 -7.60 7.18 -3.85
C VAL A 143 -6.10 7.13 -3.61
N VAL A 144 -5.64 6.20 -2.78
CA VAL A 144 -4.21 5.90 -2.55
C VAL A 144 -3.97 4.43 -2.90
N ALA A 145 -3.47 4.17 -4.08
CA ALA A 145 -3.20 2.81 -4.57
C ALA A 145 -1.69 2.55 -4.64
N VAL A 146 -1.23 1.52 -3.93
CA VAL A 146 0.18 1.13 -3.88
C VAL A 146 0.40 -0.07 -4.79
N GLN A 147 1.26 0.08 -5.82
CA GLN A 147 1.54 -0.95 -6.83
C GLN A 147 0.26 -1.57 -7.46
N PRO A 148 -0.75 -0.75 -7.83
CA PRO A 148 -1.97 -1.32 -8.39
C PRO A 148 -1.72 -1.87 -9.78
N GLN A 149 -2.39 -2.97 -10.11
CA GLN A 149 -2.59 -3.36 -11.49
C GLN A 149 -3.75 -2.56 -12.07
N ALA A 150 -3.68 -2.20 -13.35
CA ALA A 150 -4.77 -1.48 -14.01
C ALA A 150 -5.94 -2.41 -14.33
N THR A 151 -5.62 -3.64 -14.74
CA THR A 151 -6.54 -4.73 -15.08
C THR A 151 -5.72 -6.00 -15.28
N LEU A 152 -6.38 -7.15 -15.29
CA LEU A 152 -5.81 -8.41 -15.82
C LEU A 152 -6.51 -8.88 -17.09
N ASP A 153 -7.20 -8.00 -17.80
CA ASP A 153 -7.70 -8.30 -19.14
C ASP A 153 -6.52 -8.54 -20.09
N ALA A 154 -6.37 -9.76 -20.56
CA ALA A 154 -5.26 -10.17 -21.43
C ALA A 154 -5.15 -9.33 -22.72
N ARG A 155 -6.25 -8.76 -23.21
CA ARG A 155 -6.22 -7.85 -24.38
C ARG A 155 -5.42 -6.57 -24.14
N MET A 156 -5.24 -6.18 -22.86
CA MET A 156 -4.54 -4.97 -22.46
C MET A 156 -3.22 -5.25 -21.76
N THR A 157 -3.15 -6.35 -21.00
CA THR A 157 -2.03 -6.65 -20.09
C THR A 157 -1.49 -8.07 -20.27
N GLU A 158 -1.53 -8.60 -21.50
CA GLU A 158 -0.96 -9.91 -21.87
C GLU A 158 0.52 -10.06 -21.46
N TRP A 159 1.24 -8.95 -21.40
CA TRP A 159 2.63 -8.86 -21.01
C TRP A 159 2.88 -9.13 -19.51
N ASP A 160 1.83 -9.12 -18.64
CA ASP A 160 1.97 -9.47 -17.22
C ASP A 160 1.67 -10.95 -16.99
N ASP A 161 2.71 -11.73 -16.79
CA ASP A 161 2.66 -13.18 -16.59
C ASP A 161 2.59 -13.60 -15.11
N ARG A 162 2.64 -12.65 -14.17
CA ARG A 162 2.62 -12.91 -12.73
C ARG A 162 1.30 -13.54 -12.26
N PHE A 163 0.20 -13.26 -12.95
CA PHE A 163 -1.16 -13.61 -12.53
C PHE A 163 -1.87 -14.54 -13.53
N THR A 164 -1.14 -15.44 -14.17
CA THR A 164 -1.69 -16.36 -15.19
C THR A 164 -2.81 -17.25 -14.66
N HIS A 165 -2.82 -17.54 -13.36
CA HIS A 165 -3.89 -18.29 -12.70
C HIS A 165 -5.23 -17.54 -12.70
N MET A 166 -5.22 -16.20 -12.83
CA MET A 166 -6.41 -15.36 -12.92
C MET A 166 -7.00 -15.24 -14.33
N ARG A 167 -6.41 -15.86 -15.36
CA ARG A 167 -6.87 -15.76 -16.76
C ARG A 167 -8.31 -16.23 -16.98
N ARG A 168 -8.89 -17.02 -16.07
CA ARG A 168 -10.29 -17.43 -16.11
C ARG A 168 -11.24 -16.43 -15.46
N THR A 169 -10.74 -15.46 -14.73
CA THR A 169 -11.52 -14.41 -14.06
C THR A 169 -11.76 -13.27 -15.06
N SER A 170 -13.01 -12.84 -15.17
CA SER A 170 -13.36 -11.73 -16.07
C SER A 170 -12.90 -10.40 -15.52
N PHE A 171 -12.15 -9.66 -16.33
CA PHE A 171 -11.81 -8.25 -16.12
C PHE A 171 -12.40 -7.35 -17.21
N THR A 172 -13.40 -7.85 -17.96
CA THR A 172 -14.03 -7.14 -19.08
C THR A 172 -15.41 -6.58 -18.74
N ASN A 173 -15.92 -6.88 -17.55
CA ASN A 173 -17.19 -6.39 -17.02
C ASN A 173 -16.97 -5.24 -16.02
N ARG A 174 -18.02 -4.89 -15.21
CA ARG A 174 -17.96 -3.77 -14.22
C ARG A 174 -16.68 -3.85 -13.37
N PHE A 175 -16.11 -2.66 -13.09
CA PHE A 175 -14.88 -2.47 -12.32
C PHE A 175 -13.64 -3.17 -12.91
N GLY A 176 -13.70 -3.64 -14.16
CA GLY A 176 -12.65 -4.47 -14.76
C GLY A 176 -11.38 -3.69 -15.12
N TYR A 177 -11.50 -2.41 -15.47
CA TYR A 177 -10.39 -1.52 -15.79
C TYR A 177 -10.34 -0.36 -14.80
N ALA A 178 -9.50 -0.50 -13.79
CA ALA A 178 -9.43 0.43 -12.67
C ALA A 178 -9.11 1.90 -13.04
N PRO A 179 -8.28 2.19 -14.07
CA PRO A 179 -8.03 3.58 -14.45
C PRO A 179 -9.26 4.39 -14.86
N ASP A 180 -10.26 3.77 -15.51
CA ASP A 180 -11.48 4.48 -15.90
C ASP A 180 -12.37 4.78 -14.70
N MET A 181 -12.30 3.95 -13.66
CA MET A 181 -13.07 4.15 -12.43
C MET A 181 -12.60 5.35 -11.61
N LEU A 182 -11.37 5.83 -11.85
CA LEU A 182 -10.81 7.01 -11.21
C LEU A 182 -11.35 8.34 -11.77
N ASP A 183 -12.10 8.32 -12.87
CA ASP A 183 -12.65 9.55 -13.45
C ASP A 183 -13.62 10.27 -12.50
N ALA A 184 -14.28 9.53 -11.60
CA ALA A 184 -15.14 10.08 -10.56
C ALA A 184 -14.39 10.56 -9.30
N ALA A 185 -13.12 10.22 -9.13
CA ALA A 185 -12.33 10.61 -7.97
C ALA A 185 -11.86 12.06 -8.05
N ASP A 186 -11.86 12.78 -6.92
CA ASP A 186 -11.24 14.12 -6.84
C ASP A 186 -9.74 14.02 -7.10
N ARG A 187 -9.06 13.10 -6.44
CA ARG A 187 -7.64 12.84 -6.58
C ARG A 187 -7.29 11.37 -6.42
N ALA A 188 -6.34 10.91 -7.20
CA ALA A 188 -5.76 9.59 -7.04
C ALA A 188 -4.23 9.64 -7.01
N TYR A 189 -3.64 8.80 -6.16
CA TYR A 189 -2.21 8.66 -5.99
C TYR A 189 -1.82 7.22 -6.24
N VAL A 190 -1.04 7.00 -7.31
CA VAL A 190 -0.50 5.68 -7.68
C VAL A 190 0.97 5.64 -7.28
N ILE A 191 1.28 4.84 -6.26
CA ILE A 191 2.63 4.70 -5.70
C ILE A 191 3.29 3.46 -6.30
N TYR A 192 4.46 3.60 -6.93
CA TYR A 192 5.13 2.48 -7.58
C TYR A 192 6.66 2.63 -7.63
N ASP A 193 7.37 1.51 -7.80
CA ASP A 193 8.79 1.51 -8.12
C ASP A 193 8.99 1.46 -9.65
N PRO A 194 9.53 2.51 -10.29
CA PRO A 194 9.71 2.54 -11.73
C PRO A 194 10.78 1.54 -12.25
N ARG A 195 11.46 0.82 -11.37
CA ARG A 195 12.41 -0.24 -11.70
C ARG A 195 11.78 -1.62 -11.72
N GLN A 196 10.59 -1.75 -11.16
CA GLN A 196 9.75 -2.92 -11.35
C GLN A 196 8.99 -2.72 -12.66
N THR A 197 9.48 -3.35 -13.74
CA THR A 197 9.02 -3.10 -15.11
C THR A 197 7.50 -3.27 -15.24
N LEU A 198 6.95 -4.38 -14.74
CA LEU A 198 5.52 -4.66 -14.83
C LEU A 198 4.68 -3.66 -14.04
N ASP A 199 5.12 -3.25 -12.85
CA ASP A 199 4.42 -2.23 -12.05
C ASP A 199 4.49 -0.85 -12.72
N ALA A 200 5.62 -0.52 -13.36
CA ALA A 200 5.76 0.71 -14.12
C ALA A 200 4.85 0.74 -15.36
N MET A 201 4.69 -0.42 -16.05
CA MET A 201 3.76 -0.57 -17.17
C MET A 201 2.32 -0.41 -16.71
N HIS A 202 1.90 -1.08 -15.64
CA HIS A 202 0.57 -0.85 -15.05
C HIS A 202 0.36 0.60 -14.63
N SER A 203 1.34 1.21 -13.94
CA SER A 203 1.27 2.62 -13.54
C SER A 203 1.08 3.57 -14.73
N ALA A 204 1.64 3.25 -15.90
CA ALA A 204 1.47 4.07 -17.09
C ALA A 204 0.01 4.12 -17.58
N LEU A 205 -0.76 3.04 -17.38
CA LEU A 205 -2.18 2.99 -17.73
C LEU A 205 -3.06 3.91 -16.87
N PHE A 206 -2.59 4.30 -15.68
CA PHE A 206 -3.28 5.25 -14.80
C PHE A 206 -3.01 6.73 -15.15
N ALA A 207 -2.61 7.04 -16.37
CA ALA A 207 -2.34 8.42 -16.78
C ALA A 207 -3.67 9.19 -17.00
N ARG A 208 -4.12 9.92 -15.97
CA ARG A 208 -5.31 10.78 -15.95
C ARG A 208 -4.94 12.12 -15.31
N ALA A 209 -5.72 13.17 -15.56
CA ALA A 209 -5.46 14.52 -15.08
C ALA A 209 -5.50 14.63 -13.53
N ASN A 210 -6.37 13.83 -12.90
CA ASN A 210 -6.54 13.78 -11.44
C ASN A 210 -5.62 12.74 -10.77
N VAL A 211 -4.75 12.04 -11.51
CA VAL A 211 -3.87 10.99 -11.00
C VAL A 211 -2.43 11.46 -10.88
N SER A 212 -1.90 11.48 -9.67
CA SER A 212 -0.47 11.70 -9.39
C SER A 212 0.26 10.36 -9.26
N ARG A 213 1.23 10.10 -10.14
CA ARG A 213 2.06 8.89 -10.12
C ARG A 213 3.32 9.11 -9.29
N LEU A 214 3.36 8.58 -8.07
CA LEU A 214 4.39 8.79 -7.06
C LEU A 214 5.46 7.70 -7.14
N ARG A 215 6.65 8.07 -7.56
CA ARG A 215 7.75 7.13 -7.85
C ARG A 215 8.60 6.85 -6.62
N MET A 216 8.85 5.57 -6.33
CA MET A 216 9.72 5.09 -5.25
C MET A 216 10.89 4.23 -5.81
N PRO A 217 11.82 4.80 -6.59
CA PRO A 217 12.84 4.04 -7.29
C PRO A 217 13.75 3.25 -6.34
N GLY A 218 13.89 1.95 -6.61
CA GLY A 218 14.76 1.04 -5.87
C GLY A 218 14.19 0.51 -4.56
N MET A 219 12.89 0.67 -4.33
CA MET A 219 12.21 0.09 -3.17
C MET A 219 11.81 -1.38 -3.37
N GLY A 220 11.73 -1.84 -4.63
CA GLY A 220 11.38 -3.22 -4.97
C GLY A 220 9.87 -3.45 -5.00
N ASP A 221 9.48 -4.70 -4.80
CA ASP A 221 8.14 -5.25 -5.02
C ASP A 221 7.22 -5.26 -3.78
N ALA A 222 7.72 -4.90 -2.61
CA ALA A 222 6.96 -4.88 -1.35
C ALA A 222 6.79 -3.44 -0.83
N LEU A 223 6.21 -2.54 -1.64
CA LEU A 223 6.17 -1.11 -1.31
C LEU A 223 5.33 -0.81 -0.07
N GLN A 224 4.21 -1.50 0.14
CA GLN A 224 3.40 -1.31 1.35
C GLN A 224 4.24 -1.56 2.61
N THR A 225 4.95 -2.69 2.68
CA THR A 225 5.86 -3.01 3.78
C THR A 225 6.91 -1.91 3.97
N ARG A 226 7.48 -1.39 2.86
CA ARG A 226 8.49 -0.31 2.94
C ARG A 226 7.91 1.00 3.44
N LEU A 227 6.68 1.33 3.06
CA LEU A 227 6.00 2.53 3.55
C LEU A 227 5.70 2.42 5.04
N VAL A 228 5.33 1.23 5.53
CA VAL A 228 5.13 0.94 6.96
C VAL A 228 6.48 0.99 7.70
N GLU A 229 7.52 0.29 7.25
CA GLU A 229 8.87 0.33 7.84
C GLU A 229 9.44 1.75 7.97
N MET A 230 9.15 2.61 7.01
CA MET A 230 9.56 4.03 7.04
C MET A 230 8.64 4.91 7.89
N ASN A 231 7.56 4.34 8.43
CA ASN A 231 6.54 5.06 9.20
C ASN A 231 5.92 6.24 8.44
N ILE A 232 5.69 6.08 7.12
CA ILE A 232 5.11 7.14 6.28
C ILE A 232 3.73 6.80 5.72
N LEU A 233 3.30 5.53 5.74
CA LEU A 233 2.02 5.12 5.17
C LEU A 233 0.83 5.81 5.87
N TYR A 234 0.80 5.75 7.20
CA TYR A 234 -0.24 6.44 8.00
C TYR A 234 -0.27 7.95 7.74
N ARG A 235 0.90 8.58 7.60
CA ARG A 235 1.00 10.02 7.30
C ARG A 235 0.49 10.36 5.91
N ILE A 236 0.72 9.48 4.92
CA ILE A 236 0.19 9.62 3.57
C ILE A 236 -1.34 9.60 3.62
N LEU A 237 -1.94 8.61 4.31
CA LEU A 237 -3.40 8.50 4.43
C LEU A 237 -3.98 9.67 5.23
N SER A 238 -3.38 10.07 6.33
CA SER A 238 -3.81 11.24 7.10
C SER A 238 -3.83 12.50 6.24
N LEU A 239 -2.81 12.72 5.41
CA LEU A 239 -2.77 13.86 4.49
C LEU A 239 -3.78 13.73 3.35
N ALA A 240 -4.06 12.52 2.87
CA ALA A 240 -5.09 12.25 1.88
C ALA A 240 -6.48 12.58 2.43
N GLY A 241 -6.82 12.11 3.64
CA GLY A 241 -8.10 12.36 4.28
C GLY A 241 -8.41 13.84 4.54
N VAL A 242 -7.38 14.66 4.77
CA VAL A 242 -7.55 16.12 4.92
C VAL A 242 -7.31 16.92 3.63
N GLY A 243 -7.16 16.23 2.48
CA GLY A 243 -6.95 16.88 1.18
C GLY A 243 -5.61 17.61 1.03
N LYS A 244 -4.61 17.31 1.89
CA LYS A 244 -3.29 17.97 1.91
C LYS A 244 -2.16 17.12 1.34
N LEU A 245 -2.45 15.91 0.85
CA LEU A 245 -1.46 15.11 0.17
C LEU A 245 -1.09 15.77 -1.16
N SER A 246 0.18 15.96 -1.38
CA SER A 246 0.74 16.49 -2.63
C SER A 246 2.04 15.74 -2.97
N GLU A 247 2.49 15.82 -4.22
CA GLU A 247 3.78 15.25 -4.61
C GLU A 247 4.93 15.78 -3.75
N GLN A 248 4.93 17.08 -3.47
CA GLN A 248 5.95 17.69 -2.62
C GLN A 248 5.93 17.12 -1.19
N ALA A 249 4.74 16.97 -0.59
CA ALA A 249 4.58 16.40 0.75
C ALA A 249 5.05 14.93 0.76
N PHE A 250 4.66 14.15 -0.27
CA PHE A 250 5.09 12.77 -0.42
C PHE A 250 6.61 12.66 -0.52
N TYR A 251 7.27 13.39 -1.43
CA TYR A 251 8.72 13.29 -1.59
C TYR A 251 9.50 13.83 -0.39
N ARG A 252 8.92 14.72 0.40
CA ARG A 252 9.49 15.13 1.70
C ARG A 252 9.50 13.96 2.69
N MET A 253 8.38 13.24 2.82
CA MET A 253 8.29 12.04 3.67
C MET A 253 9.16 10.91 3.13
N TYR A 254 9.22 10.71 1.83
CA TYR A 254 10.03 9.66 1.19
C TYR A 254 11.54 9.82 1.42
N ARG A 255 12.00 10.96 1.93
CA ARG A 255 13.40 11.10 2.40
C ARG A 255 13.76 10.12 3.51
N ALA A 256 12.79 9.60 4.26
CA ALA A 256 12.98 8.54 5.27
C ALA A 256 13.69 7.29 4.72
N ARG A 257 13.63 7.05 3.39
CA ARG A 257 14.37 5.95 2.75
C ARG A 257 15.88 5.97 3.03
N ARG A 258 16.42 7.15 3.33
CA ARG A 258 17.86 7.31 3.63
C ARG A 258 18.31 6.55 4.87
N ASP A 259 17.35 6.22 5.75
CA ASP A 259 17.55 5.49 6.99
C ASP A 259 16.95 4.07 6.95
N ASN A 260 16.25 3.72 5.84
CA ASN A 260 15.70 2.39 5.65
C ASN A 260 16.80 1.39 5.22
N VAL A 261 17.11 0.45 6.10
CA VAL A 261 18.20 -0.52 5.91
C VAL A 261 18.00 -1.39 4.66
N SER A 262 16.76 -1.79 4.39
CA SER A 262 16.42 -2.63 3.23
C SER A 262 16.68 -1.89 1.91
N TYR A 263 16.32 -0.61 1.84
CA TYR A 263 16.63 0.26 0.69
C TYR A 263 18.13 0.44 0.51
N LEU A 264 18.85 0.75 1.59
CA LEU A 264 20.30 0.99 1.55
C LEU A 264 21.05 -0.27 1.10
N ARG A 265 20.67 -1.46 1.57
CA ARG A 265 21.23 -2.74 1.13
C ARG A 265 21.03 -2.97 -0.37
N ARG A 266 19.82 -2.76 -0.89
CA ARG A 266 19.54 -2.89 -2.33
C ARG A 266 20.32 -1.86 -3.16
N MET A 267 20.40 -0.62 -2.68
CA MET A 267 21.20 0.43 -3.34
C MET A 267 22.67 0.00 -3.44
N ARG A 268 23.26 -0.49 -2.35
CA ARG A 268 24.66 -0.99 -2.35
C ARG A 268 24.84 -2.14 -3.33
N SER A 269 23.98 -3.18 -3.26
CA SER A 269 24.09 -4.36 -4.15
C SER A 269 24.00 -3.96 -5.61
N ARG A 270 23.15 -2.98 -5.93
CA ARG A 270 23.07 -2.46 -7.30
C ARG A 270 24.32 -1.71 -7.70
N LEU A 271 24.88 -0.85 -6.83
CA LEU A 271 26.11 -0.13 -7.13
C LEU A 271 27.31 -1.08 -7.30
N ASP A 272 27.28 -2.24 -6.63
CA ASP A 272 28.21 -3.33 -6.84
C ASP A 272 28.03 -3.97 -8.23
N GLY A 273 26.79 -4.32 -8.59
CA GLY A 273 26.47 -4.94 -9.89
C GLY A 273 26.67 -4.01 -11.10
N ASP A 274 26.43 -2.71 -10.93
CA ASP A 274 26.64 -1.68 -11.96
C ASP A 274 28.12 -1.25 -12.07
N GLU A 275 29.04 -1.89 -11.31
CA GLU A 275 30.47 -1.55 -11.26
C GLU A 275 30.74 -0.08 -11.01
N ARG A 276 30.02 0.53 -10.01
CA ARG A 276 30.13 1.93 -9.63
C ARG A 276 30.88 2.12 -8.29
N PRO A 277 32.19 1.78 -8.20
CA PRO A 277 32.92 1.80 -6.93
C PRO A 277 32.99 3.18 -6.29
N TYR A 278 33.12 4.25 -7.07
CA TYR A 278 33.10 5.63 -6.58
C TYR A 278 31.81 5.97 -5.85
N LEU A 279 30.65 5.71 -6.46
CA LEU A 279 29.34 5.96 -5.84
C LEU A 279 29.08 5.03 -4.66
N ASN A 280 29.55 3.80 -4.74
CA ASN A 280 29.42 2.84 -3.65
C ASN A 280 30.24 3.28 -2.42
N MET A 281 31.45 3.79 -2.63
CA MET A 281 32.29 4.36 -1.55
C MET A 281 31.60 5.58 -0.90
N LEU A 282 31.03 6.50 -1.68
CA LEU A 282 30.26 7.64 -1.15
C LEU A 282 29.05 7.17 -0.32
N ALA A 283 28.29 6.19 -0.84
CA ALA A 283 27.16 5.64 -0.14
C ALA A 283 27.58 4.97 1.17
N CYS A 284 28.63 4.15 1.15
CA CYS A 284 29.15 3.48 2.34
C CYS A 284 29.64 4.49 3.39
N ARG A 285 30.40 5.52 2.99
CA ARG A 285 30.83 6.60 3.90
C ARG A 285 29.65 7.31 4.55
N ASN A 286 28.66 7.70 3.74
CA ASN A 286 27.46 8.37 4.24
C ASN A 286 26.65 7.51 5.22
N VAL A 287 26.50 6.22 4.93
CA VAL A 287 25.76 5.30 5.80
C VAL A 287 26.51 5.07 7.12
N THR A 288 27.82 4.78 7.05
CA THR A 288 28.62 4.48 8.25
C THR A 288 28.86 5.70 9.15
N SER A 289 28.73 6.92 8.63
CA SER A 289 28.81 8.15 9.45
C SER A 289 27.53 8.41 10.25
N ARG A 290 26.38 7.84 9.85
CA ARG A 290 25.07 8.13 10.45
C ARG A 290 24.49 6.99 11.27
N MET A 291 24.85 5.75 10.94
CA MET A 291 24.26 4.58 11.58
C MET A 291 25.24 3.41 11.74
N HIS A 292 24.95 2.57 12.72
CA HIS A 292 25.70 1.33 12.88
C HIS A 292 25.38 0.34 11.75
N ALA A 293 26.28 0.21 10.78
CA ALA A 293 26.07 -0.59 9.56
C ALA A 293 27.31 -1.45 9.23
N PRO A 294 27.55 -2.58 9.93
CA PRO A 294 28.77 -3.39 9.76
C PRO A 294 29.03 -3.85 8.34
N GLN A 295 27.99 -4.20 7.59
CA GLN A 295 28.15 -4.63 6.19
C GLN A 295 28.63 -3.49 5.27
N PHE A 296 28.19 -2.25 5.51
CA PHE A 296 28.67 -1.07 4.79
C PHE A 296 30.11 -0.74 5.17
N ARG A 297 30.47 -0.88 6.43
CA ARG A 297 31.84 -0.69 6.90
C ARG A 297 32.80 -1.68 6.25
N ARG A 298 32.44 -2.99 6.21
CA ARG A 298 33.24 -4.02 5.52
C ARG A 298 33.42 -3.70 4.04
N ARG A 299 32.34 -3.27 3.38
CA ARG A 299 32.41 -2.89 1.96
C ARG A 299 33.27 -1.64 1.74
N LEU A 300 33.18 -0.67 2.64
CA LEU A 300 34.01 0.56 2.59
C LEU A 300 35.52 0.20 2.63
N VAL A 301 35.92 -0.63 3.60
CA VAL A 301 37.33 -1.08 3.71
C VAL A 301 37.79 -1.80 2.43
N ALA A 302 36.94 -2.63 1.82
CA ALA A 302 37.28 -3.28 0.57
C ALA A 302 37.44 -2.28 -0.59
N LEU A 303 36.58 -1.25 -0.68
CA LEU A 303 36.68 -0.19 -1.68
C LEU A 303 37.91 0.71 -1.47
N GLU A 304 38.29 0.96 -0.23
CA GLU A 304 39.52 1.71 0.10
C GLU A 304 40.75 0.98 -0.41
N LYS A 305 40.83 -0.34 -0.20
CA LYS A 305 41.92 -1.17 -0.76
C LYS A 305 41.97 -1.17 -2.30
N GLN A 306 40.78 -1.22 -2.96
CA GLN A 306 40.73 -1.14 -4.41
C GLN A 306 41.21 0.23 -4.92
N ALA A 307 40.86 1.32 -4.22
CA ALA A 307 41.32 2.67 -4.57
C ALA A 307 42.84 2.81 -4.37
N GLU A 308 43.40 2.24 -3.29
CA GLU A 308 44.85 2.19 -3.03
C GLU A 308 45.61 1.38 -4.10
N ALA A 309 44.97 0.32 -4.63
CA ALA A 309 45.52 -0.47 -5.73
C ALA A 309 45.42 0.24 -7.10
N GLY A 310 44.74 1.39 -7.18
CA GLY A 310 44.60 2.15 -8.40
C GLY A 310 43.42 1.73 -9.29
N ASP A 311 42.53 0.85 -8.82
CA ASP A 311 41.39 0.36 -9.59
C ASP A 311 40.39 1.47 -9.95
N PHE A 312 40.28 2.51 -9.10
CA PHE A 312 39.47 3.70 -9.35
C PHE A 312 39.94 4.89 -8.51
N ARG A 313 39.58 6.10 -8.94
CA ARG A 313 39.87 7.33 -8.18
C ARG A 313 38.85 7.48 -7.05
N PRO A 314 39.25 7.52 -5.78
CA PRO A 314 38.32 7.63 -4.66
C PRO A 314 37.66 9.04 -4.61
N PRO A 315 36.42 9.14 -4.05
CA PRO A 315 35.83 10.44 -3.76
C PRO A 315 36.66 11.20 -2.71
N PRO A 316 36.64 12.54 -2.74
CA PRO A 316 37.30 13.36 -1.72
C PRO A 316 36.83 12.98 -0.32
N ALA A 317 37.66 13.19 0.69
CA ALA A 317 37.24 13.02 2.09
C ALA A 317 36.04 13.93 2.36
N LEU A 318 35.06 13.40 3.09
CA LEU A 318 33.97 14.25 3.60
C LEU A 318 34.60 15.23 4.62
N LEU A 319 34.46 16.50 4.37
CA LEU A 319 34.84 17.57 5.30
C LEU A 319 33.97 17.51 6.56
#